data_f1e8dd82a84e17236ad3e3ce0c009729
#
_entry.id   f1e8dd82a84e17236ad3e3ce0c009729
#
_cell.length_a   1.000
_cell.length_b   1.000
_cell.length_c   1.000
_cell.angle_alpha   90.00
_cell.angle_beta   90.00
_cell.angle_gamma   90.00
#
_symmetry.space_group_name_H-M   'P 1'
#
loop_
_entity.id
_entity.type
_entity.pdbx_description
1 polymer ?
#
loop_
_entity_poly.entity_id
_entity_poly.type
_entity_poly.pdbx_seq_one_letter_code
_entity_poly.pdbx_strand_id
1 'polypeptide(L)'
;GLGGSATTDGGTGLARALGFRFLDTAGHDIPLGGGSLVDLERIDDSEVPDFVKNVPIVLACDVTNPLTGPEGAAHVFAPQTGANTAQVELLDQGLANLAHAIMQYNGRDIERIPGTGAAGGTGGGMLGLFNTTVRPGIELVLDLAHGREACAWADVIITGEGSIDSQTPYGKVPSGIAKLAQSQGKPTIAIGGTVTRDPHTIEALNETGIVATFGIAPGSADLATLIANTERNVEIT
;
A
#
# COMPACT_ATOMS: atom_id res chain seq x y z
N GLY A 1 -0.65 5.55 6.51
CA GLY A 1 -1.10 4.45 5.65
C GLY A 1 -1.70 4.97 4.36
N LEU A 2 -1.33 4.37 3.23
CA LEU A 2 -1.93 4.63 1.93
C LEU A 2 -2.91 3.51 1.58
N GLY A 3 -4.16 3.85 1.30
CA GLY A 3 -5.20 2.90 0.90
C GLY A 3 -6.58 3.52 0.95
N GLY A 4 -7.56 2.90 0.24
CA GLY A 4 -8.97 3.29 0.28
C GLY A 4 -9.26 4.71 -0.23
N SER A 5 -8.41 5.28 -1.08
CA SER A 5 -8.62 6.62 -1.65
C SER A 5 -9.66 6.58 -2.78
N ALA A 6 -10.37 7.70 -2.97
CA ALA A 6 -11.31 7.93 -4.07
C ALA A 6 -10.79 9.03 -5.03
N THR A 7 -9.52 9.41 -4.94
CA THR A 7 -8.88 10.42 -5.78
C THR A 7 -7.86 9.77 -6.71
N THR A 8 -7.59 10.39 -7.86
CA THR A 8 -6.48 10.07 -8.75
C THR A 8 -5.83 11.38 -9.18
N ASP A 9 -5.27 12.09 -8.20
CA ASP A 9 -4.69 13.42 -8.37
C ASP A 9 -3.20 13.50 -8.00
N GLY A 10 -2.55 12.33 -7.79
CA GLY A 10 -1.15 12.29 -7.39
C GLY A 10 -0.89 12.92 -6.02
N GLY A 11 -1.90 13.13 -5.18
CA GLY A 11 -1.77 13.79 -3.89
C GLY A 11 -1.59 15.31 -3.96
N THR A 12 -1.85 15.93 -5.12
CA THR A 12 -1.70 17.39 -5.30
C THR A 12 -2.66 18.21 -4.43
N GLY A 13 -3.87 17.66 -4.17
CA GLY A 13 -4.79 18.28 -3.22
C GLY A 13 -4.23 18.36 -1.80
N LEU A 14 -3.59 17.29 -1.33
CA LEU A 14 -2.89 17.26 -0.05
C LEU A 14 -1.71 18.24 -0.03
N ALA A 15 -0.89 18.25 -1.08
CA ALA A 15 0.26 19.12 -1.17
C ALA A 15 -0.15 20.61 -1.18
N ARG A 16 -1.24 20.96 -1.85
CA ARG A 16 -1.81 22.34 -1.82
C ARG A 16 -2.21 22.75 -0.41
N ALA A 17 -2.85 21.88 0.34
CA ALA A 17 -3.23 22.19 1.72
C ALA A 17 -2.01 22.46 2.62
N LEU A 18 -0.82 22.04 2.19
CA LEU A 18 0.47 22.24 2.87
C LEU A 18 1.29 23.40 2.26
N GLY A 19 0.73 24.16 1.30
CA GLY A 19 1.34 25.35 0.74
C GLY A 19 1.98 25.21 -0.64
N PHE A 20 1.97 24.03 -1.24
CA PHE A 20 2.42 23.87 -2.63
C PHE A 20 1.42 24.48 -3.61
N ARG A 21 1.92 25.05 -4.70
CA ARG A 21 1.10 25.53 -5.81
C ARG A 21 1.47 24.77 -7.08
N PHE A 22 0.47 24.45 -7.87
CA PHE A 22 0.60 23.73 -9.14
C PHE A 22 0.09 24.65 -10.24
N LEU A 23 0.99 25.10 -11.10
CA LEU A 23 0.76 26.24 -11.99
C LEU A 23 0.76 25.81 -13.45
N ASP A 24 -0.12 26.44 -14.25
CA ASP A 24 -0.17 26.33 -15.69
C ASP A 24 0.94 27.18 -16.38
N THR A 25 0.97 27.17 -17.72
CA THR A 25 1.89 27.96 -18.53
C THR A 25 1.75 29.48 -18.33
N ALA A 26 0.59 29.95 -17.89
CA ALA A 26 0.33 31.37 -17.60
C ALA A 26 0.68 31.75 -16.16
N GLY A 27 1.07 30.78 -15.32
CA GLY A 27 1.39 30.97 -13.90
C GLY A 27 0.16 31.02 -12.98
N HIS A 28 -0.99 30.60 -13.46
CA HIS A 28 -2.19 30.47 -12.65
C HIS A 28 -2.26 29.06 -12.02
N ASP A 29 -2.89 28.95 -10.84
CA ASP A 29 -3.16 27.67 -10.22
C ASP A 29 -4.10 26.83 -11.09
N ILE A 30 -3.71 25.61 -11.43
CA ILE A 30 -4.61 24.68 -12.12
C ILE A 30 -5.78 24.30 -11.20
N PRO A 31 -6.97 23.92 -11.69
CA PRO A 31 -8.08 23.45 -10.86
C PRO A 31 -7.70 22.25 -10.00
N LEU A 32 -8.49 21.95 -8.96
CA LEU A 32 -8.34 20.74 -8.15
C LEU A 32 -8.80 19.51 -8.95
N GLY A 33 -8.19 18.37 -8.64
CA GLY A 33 -8.52 17.06 -9.21
C GLY A 33 -7.54 16.63 -10.30
N GLY A 34 -7.45 15.30 -10.48
CA GLY A 34 -6.46 14.68 -11.37
C GLY A 34 -6.59 15.05 -12.84
N GLY A 35 -7.81 15.33 -13.32
CA GLY A 35 -8.03 15.73 -14.71
C GLY A 35 -7.36 17.04 -15.11
N SER A 36 -7.05 17.92 -14.15
CA SER A 36 -6.36 19.19 -14.40
C SER A 36 -4.84 19.06 -14.47
N LEU A 37 -4.28 17.92 -14.10
CA LEU A 37 -2.83 17.70 -14.10
C LEU A 37 -2.22 17.74 -15.52
N VAL A 38 -3.03 17.57 -16.55
CA VAL A 38 -2.56 17.71 -17.94
C VAL A 38 -2.13 19.15 -18.27
N ASP A 39 -2.62 20.15 -17.54
CA ASP A 39 -2.28 21.55 -17.71
C ASP A 39 -1.13 22.00 -16.78
N LEU A 40 -0.61 21.10 -15.95
CA LEU A 40 0.47 21.42 -15.01
C LEU A 40 1.79 21.67 -15.76
N GLU A 41 2.36 22.83 -15.53
CA GLU A 41 3.68 23.24 -16.09
C GLU A 41 4.75 23.36 -14.99
N ARG A 42 4.38 23.90 -13.82
CA ARG A 42 5.37 24.23 -12.78
C ARG A 42 4.83 24.02 -11.37
N ILE A 43 5.70 23.57 -10.49
CA ILE A 43 5.48 23.46 -9.04
C ILE A 43 6.15 24.64 -8.34
N ASP A 44 5.44 25.29 -7.42
CA ASP A 44 5.92 26.39 -6.61
C ASP A 44 5.74 26.04 -5.13
N ASP A 45 6.81 26.10 -4.37
CA ASP A 45 6.87 25.77 -2.94
C ASP A 45 7.22 26.98 -2.05
N SER A 46 7.10 28.17 -2.60
CA SER A 46 7.46 29.43 -1.90
C SER A 46 6.65 29.69 -0.63
N GLU A 47 5.42 29.14 -0.56
CA GLU A 47 4.54 29.27 0.61
C GLU A 47 4.56 28.03 1.51
N VAL A 48 5.37 27.01 1.19
CA VAL A 48 5.47 25.78 2.00
C VAL A 48 6.35 26.05 3.22
N PRO A 49 5.82 25.85 4.43
CA PRO A 49 6.62 26.02 5.64
C PRO A 49 7.82 25.08 5.72
N ASP A 50 8.95 25.53 6.21
CA ASP A 50 10.19 24.75 6.29
C ASP A 50 10.02 23.43 7.05
N PHE A 51 9.20 23.40 8.10
CA PHE A 51 8.96 22.16 8.83
C PHE A 51 8.25 21.11 7.96
N VAL A 52 7.37 21.51 7.03
CA VAL A 52 6.68 20.60 6.10
C VAL A 52 7.68 19.96 5.14
N LYS A 53 8.66 20.73 4.64
CA LYS A 53 9.70 20.25 3.75
C LYS A 53 10.64 19.23 4.41
N ASN A 54 10.88 19.39 5.72
CA ASN A 54 11.93 18.67 6.43
C ASN A 54 11.43 17.54 7.32
N VAL A 55 10.15 17.54 7.74
CA VAL A 55 9.61 16.48 8.59
C VAL A 55 9.73 15.13 7.89
N PRO A 56 10.33 14.10 8.53
CA PRO A 56 10.40 12.78 7.94
C PRO A 56 9.02 12.14 7.94
N ILE A 57 8.60 11.64 6.77
CA ILE A 57 7.33 10.97 6.57
C ILE A 57 7.60 9.52 6.17
N VAL A 58 6.97 8.57 6.84
CA VAL A 58 6.99 7.17 6.47
C VAL A 58 5.61 6.78 5.92
N LEU A 59 5.56 6.35 4.67
CA LEU A 59 4.36 5.83 4.05
C LEU A 59 4.28 4.31 4.23
N ALA A 60 3.25 3.84 4.92
CA ALA A 60 2.89 2.43 4.93
C ALA A 60 2.12 2.12 3.63
N CYS A 61 2.72 1.34 2.74
CA CYS A 61 2.17 1.01 1.43
C CYS A 61 2.42 -0.46 1.10
N ASP A 62 1.34 -1.19 0.82
CA ASP A 62 1.39 -2.63 0.54
C ASP A 62 1.18 -2.97 -0.95
N VAL A 63 1.04 -1.95 -1.82
CA VAL A 63 0.97 -2.12 -3.26
C VAL A 63 2.28 -1.70 -3.93
N THR A 64 2.59 -2.34 -5.05
CA THR A 64 3.83 -2.10 -5.81
C THR A 64 3.58 -1.40 -7.15
N ASN A 65 2.34 -1.01 -7.41
CA ASN A 65 1.97 -0.35 -8.66
C ASN A 65 2.81 0.92 -8.90
N PRO A 66 3.36 1.11 -10.11
CA PRO A 66 4.01 2.35 -10.50
C PRO A 66 2.99 3.49 -10.63
N LEU A 67 3.46 4.70 -10.85
CA LEU A 67 2.59 5.87 -10.96
C LEU A 67 1.71 5.80 -12.21
N THR A 68 2.30 5.45 -13.37
CA THR A 68 1.68 5.50 -14.69
C THR A 68 1.77 4.18 -15.45
N GLY A 69 1.05 4.11 -16.55
CA GLY A 69 1.02 2.97 -17.47
C GLY A 69 -0.01 1.90 -17.11
N PRO A 70 -0.02 0.73 -17.79
CA PRO A 70 -1.08 -0.27 -17.64
C PRO A 70 -1.25 -0.80 -16.22
N GLU A 71 -0.19 -0.82 -15.43
CA GLU A 71 -0.21 -1.23 -14.01
C GLU A 71 -0.20 -0.01 -13.06
N GLY A 72 -0.33 1.20 -13.60
CA GLY A 72 -0.29 2.45 -12.86
C GLY A 72 -1.57 2.78 -12.12
N ALA A 73 -1.52 3.88 -11.36
CA ALA A 73 -2.60 4.33 -10.49
C ALA A 73 -3.94 4.48 -11.22
N ALA A 74 -3.95 5.16 -12.38
CA ALA A 74 -5.17 5.44 -13.12
C ALA A 74 -5.80 4.17 -13.67
N HIS A 75 -5.01 3.34 -14.37
CA HIS A 75 -5.52 2.12 -15.02
C HIS A 75 -6.04 1.08 -14.03
N VAL A 76 -5.34 0.90 -12.90
CA VAL A 76 -5.70 -0.15 -11.93
C VAL A 76 -6.80 0.30 -10.97
N PHE A 77 -6.76 1.55 -10.49
CA PHE A 77 -7.61 1.96 -9.37
C PHE A 77 -8.72 2.94 -9.74
N ALA A 78 -8.59 3.76 -10.80
CA ALA A 78 -9.62 4.75 -11.13
C ALA A 78 -10.95 4.14 -11.60
N PRO A 79 -11.02 2.99 -12.32
CA PRO A 79 -12.29 2.39 -12.71
C PRO A 79 -13.20 2.04 -11.52
N GLN A 80 -12.65 1.51 -10.43
CA GLN A 80 -13.42 1.14 -9.24
C GLN A 80 -13.97 2.37 -8.49
N THR A 81 -13.45 3.56 -8.77
CA THR A 81 -13.93 4.85 -8.23
C THR A 81 -14.80 5.61 -9.22
N GLY A 82 -15.16 5.00 -10.35
CA GLY A 82 -16.16 5.49 -11.29
C GLY A 82 -15.61 6.12 -12.58
N ALA A 83 -14.29 6.09 -12.81
CA ALA A 83 -13.72 6.61 -14.05
C ALA A 83 -14.05 5.71 -15.25
N ASN A 84 -14.53 6.31 -16.34
CA ASN A 84 -14.64 5.64 -17.63
C ASN A 84 -13.28 5.60 -18.37
N THR A 85 -13.20 4.86 -19.48
CA THR A 85 -11.95 4.65 -20.22
C THR A 85 -11.28 5.99 -20.62
N ALA A 86 -12.03 6.96 -21.13
CA ALA A 86 -11.47 8.25 -21.53
C ALA A 86 -10.93 9.05 -20.31
N GLN A 87 -11.58 8.93 -19.17
CA GLN A 87 -11.10 9.53 -17.92
C GLN A 87 -9.85 8.83 -17.39
N VAL A 88 -9.75 7.51 -17.50
CA VAL A 88 -8.54 6.75 -17.12
C VAL A 88 -7.33 7.23 -17.91
N GLU A 89 -7.46 7.35 -19.24
CA GLU A 89 -6.38 7.85 -20.10
C GLU A 89 -5.98 9.29 -19.76
N LEU A 90 -6.97 10.17 -19.51
CA LEU A 90 -6.70 11.55 -19.10
C LEU A 90 -5.98 11.62 -17.75
N LEU A 91 -6.36 10.79 -16.79
CA LEU A 91 -5.76 10.73 -15.47
C LEU A 91 -4.33 10.18 -15.53
N ASP A 92 -4.08 9.15 -16.36
CA ASP A 92 -2.73 8.59 -16.55
C ASP A 92 -1.79 9.62 -17.19
N GLN A 93 -2.25 10.35 -18.21
CA GLN A 93 -1.50 11.46 -18.79
C GLN A 93 -1.22 12.56 -17.77
N GLY A 94 -2.21 12.91 -16.94
CA GLY A 94 -2.04 13.89 -15.87
C GLY A 94 -1.00 13.47 -14.85
N LEU A 95 -0.98 12.21 -14.43
CA LEU A 95 0.02 11.66 -13.52
C LEU A 95 1.41 11.62 -14.15
N ALA A 96 1.53 11.31 -15.44
CA ALA A 96 2.81 11.39 -16.16
C ALA A 96 3.33 12.84 -16.20
N ASN A 97 2.43 13.80 -16.43
CA ASN A 97 2.79 15.23 -16.41
C ASN A 97 3.22 15.68 -15.00
N LEU A 98 2.57 15.21 -13.95
CA LEU A 98 2.99 15.46 -12.57
C LEU A 98 4.40 14.89 -12.30
N ALA A 99 4.68 13.68 -12.75
CA ALA A 99 6.02 13.08 -12.61
C ALA A 99 7.08 13.93 -13.32
N HIS A 100 6.78 14.39 -14.53
CA HIS A 100 7.65 15.28 -15.28
C HIS A 100 7.89 16.62 -14.56
N ALA A 101 6.84 17.25 -14.04
CA ALA A 101 6.94 18.49 -13.28
C ALA A 101 7.77 18.33 -12.00
N ILE A 102 7.64 17.20 -11.29
CA ILE A 102 8.46 16.87 -10.11
C ILE A 102 9.93 16.67 -10.51
N MET A 103 10.19 15.97 -11.60
CA MET A 103 11.55 15.81 -12.13
C MET A 103 12.20 17.14 -12.46
N GLN A 104 11.46 18.08 -13.06
CA GLN A 104 11.95 19.44 -13.34
C GLN A 104 12.15 20.25 -12.05
N TYR A 105 11.26 20.11 -11.08
CA TYR A 105 11.27 20.87 -9.84
C TYR A 105 12.47 20.53 -8.95
N ASN A 106 12.78 19.23 -8.77
CA ASN A 106 13.82 18.81 -7.83
C ASN A 106 14.68 17.62 -8.26
N GLY A 107 14.54 17.13 -9.48
CA GLY A 107 15.33 16.03 -10.04
C GLY A 107 14.93 14.63 -9.60
N ARG A 108 13.78 14.46 -8.93
CA ARG A 108 13.30 13.14 -8.49
C ARG A 108 12.48 12.47 -9.59
N ASP A 109 12.93 11.31 -10.04
CA ASP A 109 12.14 10.42 -10.90
C ASP A 109 11.27 9.51 -10.05
N ILE A 110 9.94 9.70 -10.13
CA ILE A 110 8.97 8.95 -9.34
C ILE A 110 8.10 8.01 -10.19
N GLU A 111 8.24 8.06 -11.51
CA GLU A 111 7.26 7.45 -12.41
C GLU A 111 7.18 5.93 -12.27
N ARG A 112 8.34 5.27 -12.11
CA ARG A 112 8.47 3.81 -12.11
C ARG A 112 8.78 3.20 -10.75
N ILE A 113 8.86 4.01 -9.70
CA ILE A 113 9.16 3.51 -8.36
C ILE A 113 7.96 2.67 -7.87
N PRO A 114 8.15 1.44 -7.36
CA PRO A 114 7.09 0.64 -6.78
C PRO A 114 6.38 1.36 -5.64
N GLY A 115 5.04 1.36 -5.67
CA GLY A 115 4.21 2.01 -4.66
C GLY A 115 3.82 3.46 -4.95
N THR A 116 4.39 4.09 -5.97
CA THR A 116 4.03 5.47 -6.35
C THR A 116 2.61 5.58 -6.89
N GLY A 117 2.05 4.51 -7.44
CA GLY A 117 0.64 4.45 -7.86
C GLY A 117 -0.35 4.31 -6.71
N ALA A 118 0.08 4.03 -5.49
CA ALA A 118 -0.79 3.87 -4.35
C ALA A 118 -1.67 5.09 -4.11
N ALA A 119 -2.93 4.84 -3.74
CA ALA A 119 -3.89 5.88 -3.38
C ALA A 119 -4.05 6.96 -4.47
N GLY A 120 -4.27 6.53 -5.72
CA GLY A 120 -4.45 7.43 -6.86
C GLY A 120 -3.22 8.27 -7.21
N GLY A 121 -2.02 7.72 -7.00
CA GLY A 121 -0.74 8.39 -7.22
C GLY A 121 -0.25 9.23 -6.03
N THR A 122 -0.99 9.27 -4.92
CA THR A 122 -0.56 10.00 -3.71
C THR A 122 0.82 9.52 -3.22
N GLY A 123 1.12 8.21 -3.34
CA GLY A 123 2.46 7.68 -3.06
C GLY A 123 3.55 8.39 -3.83
N GLY A 124 3.32 8.63 -5.13
CA GLY A 124 4.25 9.36 -6.01
C GLY A 124 4.41 10.82 -5.62
N GLY A 125 3.31 11.53 -5.42
CA GLY A 125 3.38 12.93 -4.99
C GLY A 125 4.09 13.10 -3.64
N MET A 126 3.83 12.21 -2.69
CA MET A 126 4.50 12.25 -1.39
C MET A 126 6.00 11.98 -1.50
N LEU A 127 6.41 10.99 -2.29
CA LEU A 127 7.82 10.71 -2.56
C LEU A 127 8.51 11.85 -3.31
N GLY A 128 7.79 12.47 -4.25
CA GLY A 128 8.32 13.54 -5.09
C GLY A 128 8.50 14.86 -4.37
N LEU A 129 7.56 15.24 -3.51
CA LEU A 129 7.47 16.59 -2.95
C LEU A 129 7.98 16.69 -1.51
N PHE A 130 7.98 15.62 -0.74
CA PHE A 130 8.25 15.64 0.70
C PHE A 130 9.48 14.79 1.06
N ASN A 131 9.93 14.91 2.31
CA ASN A 131 10.96 14.04 2.88
C ASN A 131 10.36 12.70 3.27
N THR A 132 10.11 11.85 2.28
CA THR A 132 9.29 10.65 2.42
C THR A 132 10.07 9.38 2.11
N THR A 133 9.80 8.33 2.89
CA THR A 133 10.23 6.95 2.63
C THR A 133 8.99 6.04 2.57
N VAL A 134 9.07 4.97 1.77
CA VAL A 134 8.00 3.96 1.68
C VAL A 134 8.43 2.69 2.39
N ARG A 135 7.53 2.12 3.18
CA ARG A 135 7.74 0.84 3.87
C ARG A 135 6.49 -0.03 3.76
N PRO A 136 6.62 -1.36 3.70
CA PRO A 136 5.49 -2.27 3.88
C PRO A 136 4.76 -2.00 5.19
N GLY A 137 3.43 -2.00 5.15
CA GLY A 137 2.60 -1.69 6.32
C GLY A 137 2.87 -2.64 7.48
N ILE A 138 3.02 -3.95 7.17
CA ILE A 138 3.31 -4.96 8.18
C ILE A 138 4.65 -4.71 8.91
N GLU A 139 5.69 -4.28 8.21
CA GLU A 139 6.98 -3.98 8.83
C GLU A 139 6.87 -2.80 9.80
N LEU A 140 6.16 -1.75 9.39
CA LEU A 140 5.95 -0.58 10.24
C LEU A 140 5.15 -0.94 11.50
N VAL A 141 4.09 -1.74 11.36
CA VAL A 141 3.27 -2.19 12.50
C VAL A 141 4.09 -3.07 13.44
N LEU A 142 4.89 -3.99 12.91
CA LEU A 142 5.75 -4.86 13.73
C LEU A 142 6.80 -4.06 14.49
N ASP A 143 7.41 -3.04 13.89
CA ASP A 143 8.35 -2.16 14.58
C ASP A 143 7.66 -1.39 15.74
N LEU A 144 6.48 -0.82 15.48
CA LEU A 144 5.72 -0.09 16.49
C LEU A 144 5.20 -0.98 17.63
N ALA A 145 4.91 -2.24 17.32
CA ALA A 145 4.43 -3.24 18.28
C ALA A 145 5.57 -4.01 18.97
N HIS A 146 6.84 -3.64 18.79
CA HIS A 146 8.00 -4.38 19.27
C HIS A 146 8.00 -5.85 18.85
N GLY A 147 7.56 -6.12 17.62
CA GLY A 147 7.39 -7.48 17.09
C GLY A 147 8.70 -8.28 17.03
N ARG A 148 9.83 -7.60 16.83
CA ARG A 148 11.15 -8.25 16.84
C ARG A 148 11.50 -8.82 18.22
N GLU A 149 11.26 -8.07 19.28
CA GLU A 149 11.50 -8.48 20.65
C GLU A 149 10.52 -9.59 21.07
N ALA A 150 9.26 -9.48 20.65
CA ALA A 150 8.25 -10.51 20.90
C ALA A 150 8.61 -11.83 20.22
N CYS A 151 9.05 -11.81 18.96
CA CYS A 151 9.54 -12.99 18.24
C CYS A 151 10.79 -13.60 18.90
N ALA A 152 11.71 -12.77 19.38
CA ALA A 152 12.92 -13.25 20.06
C ALA A 152 12.59 -14.01 21.35
N TRP A 153 11.60 -13.52 22.09
CA TRP A 153 11.16 -14.11 23.36
C TRP A 153 10.37 -15.41 23.17
N ALA A 154 9.57 -15.50 22.12
CA ALA A 154 8.68 -16.63 21.88
C ALA A 154 9.43 -17.90 21.42
N ASP A 155 8.91 -19.07 21.72
CA ASP A 155 9.38 -20.36 21.17
C ASP A 155 8.65 -20.73 19.88
N VAL A 156 7.39 -20.34 19.76
CA VAL A 156 6.51 -20.55 18.60
C VAL A 156 5.69 -19.28 18.40
N ILE A 157 5.51 -18.89 17.16
CA ILE A 157 4.63 -17.77 16.79
C ILE A 157 3.33 -18.33 16.21
N ILE A 158 2.20 -17.79 16.65
CA ILE A 158 0.89 -18.07 16.09
C ILE A 158 0.38 -16.77 15.45
N THR A 159 -0.02 -16.85 14.19
CA THR A 159 -0.61 -15.74 13.44
C THR A 159 -1.88 -16.20 12.73
N GLY A 160 -2.69 -15.26 12.24
CA GLY A 160 -3.91 -15.64 11.53
C GLY A 160 -4.49 -14.51 10.70
N GLU A 161 -5.38 -14.92 9.80
CA GLU A 161 -6.23 -14.03 9.00
C GLU A 161 -7.51 -14.74 8.56
N GLY A 162 -8.45 -14.02 7.94
CA GLY A 162 -9.72 -14.60 7.50
C GLY A 162 -9.56 -15.71 6.46
N SER A 163 -8.57 -15.62 5.58
CA SER A 163 -8.30 -16.63 4.55
C SER A 163 -6.80 -16.76 4.29
N ILE A 164 -6.27 -17.96 4.46
CA ILE A 164 -4.92 -18.32 4.03
C ILE A 164 -5.01 -18.81 2.59
N ASP A 165 -4.58 -18.01 1.63
CA ASP A 165 -4.74 -18.20 0.19
C ASP A 165 -3.47 -17.87 -0.61
N SER A 166 -3.58 -17.88 -1.95
CA SER A 166 -2.46 -17.61 -2.85
C SER A 166 -1.86 -16.21 -2.72
N GLN A 167 -2.53 -15.26 -2.07
CA GLN A 167 -2.01 -13.92 -1.81
C GLN A 167 -1.25 -13.82 -0.47
N THR A 168 -1.50 -14.75 0.45
CA THR A 168 -0.91 -14.71 1.79
C THR A 168 0.63 -14.66 1.77
N PRO A 169 1.37 -15.39 0.91
CA PRO A 169 2.84 -15.32 0.86
C PRO A 169 3.40 -13.95 0.45
N TYR A 170 2.59 -13.12 -0.22
CA TYR A 170 3.03 -11.89 -0.89
C TYR A 170 2.73 -10.61 -0.10
N GLY A 171 3.12 -10.57 1.19
CA GLY A 171 3.12 -9.34 1.99
C GLY A 171 1.94 -9.16 2.93
N LYS A 172 1.04 -10.15 3.07
CA LYS A 172 0.00 -10.13 4.10
C LYS A 172 0.58 -10.36 5.50
N VAL A 173 -0.21 -10.06 6.53
CA VAL A 173 0.20 -10.14 7.94
C VAL A 173 0.86 -11.46 8.30
N PRO A 174 0.29 -12.65 7.97
CA PRO A 174 0.91 -13.92 8.36
C PRO A 174 2.32 -14.11 7.79
N SER A 175 2.55 -13.78 6.52
CA SER A 175 3.86 -13.93 5.90
C SER A 175 4.88 -12.90 6.41
N GLY A 176 4.44 -11.68 6.73
CA GLY A 176 5.31 -10.65 7.30
C GLY A 176 5.83 -11.05 8.68
N ILE A 177 4.93 -11.54 9.55
CA ILE A 177 5.29 -12.06 10.87
C ILE A 177 6.18 -13.30 10.74
N ALA A 178 5.84 -14.22 9.84
CA ALA A 178 6.60 -15.46 9.65
C ALA A 178 8.03 -15.19 9.17
N LYS A 179 8.25 -14.28 8.23
CA LYS A 179 9.59 -13.87 7.80
C LYS A 179 10.41 -13.26 8.93
N LEU A 180 9.79 -12.42 9.76
CA LEU A 180 10.45 -11.88 10.94
C LEU A 180 10.85 -12.99 11.92
N ALA A 181 9.93 -13.91 12.23
CA ALA A 181 10.18 -15.06 13.10
C ALA A 181 11.26 -15.98 12.54
N GLN A 182 11.21 -16.31 11.25
CA GLN A 182 12.20 -17.13 10.55
C GLN A 182 13.61 -16.53 10.63
N SER A 183 13.74 -15.20 10.52
CA SER A 183 15.01 -14.50 10.68
C SER A 183 15.65 -14.68 12.06
N GLN A 184 14.86 -15.13 13.03
CA GLN A 184 15.27 -15.40 14.42
C GLN A 184 15.24 -16.91 14.76
N GLY A 185 15.06 -17.77 13.75
CA GLY A 185 15.02 -19.22 13.93
C GLY A 185 13.76 -19.74 14.62
N LYS A 186 12.65 -18.99 14.58
CA LYS A 186 11.40 -19.35 15.25
C LYS A 186 10.36 -19.86 14.25
N PRO A 187 9.68 -20.99 14.54
CA PRO A 187 8.62 -21.51 13.69
C PRO A 187 7.34 -20.67 13.83
N THR A 188 6.61 -20.52 12.73
CA THR A 188 5.31 -19.85 12.71
C THR A 188 4.20 -20.79 12.28
N ILE A 189 3.09 -20.78 13.01
CA ILE A 189 1.84 -21.48 12.68
C ILE A 189 0.84 -20.42 12.23
N ALA A 190 0.18 -20.64 11.09
CA ALA A 190 -0.89 -19.76 10.62
C ALA A 190 -2.27 -20.42 10.78
N ILE A 191 -3.21 -19.64 11.34
CA ILE A 191 -4.61 -20.06 11.54
C ILE A 191 -5.49 -19.21 10.63
N GLY A 192 -6.37 -19.83 9.85
CA GLY A 192 -7.28 -19.14 8.95
C GLY A 192 -8.74 -19.56 9.09
N GLY A 193 -9.66 -18.65 8.80
CA GLY A 193 -11.09 -19.00 8.63
C GLY A 193 -11.24 -20.06 7.53
N THR A 194 -10.52 -19.83 6.41
CA THR A 194 -10.32 -20.84 5.36
C THR A 194 -8.82 -20.99 5.08
N VAL A 195 -8.41 -22.17 4.65
CA VAL A 195 -7.01 -22.47 4.31
C VAL A 195 -6.99 -23.18 2.96
N THR A 196 -6.13 -22.69 2.06
CA THR A 196 -5.91 -23.30 0.76
C THR A 196 -5.32 -24.69 0.89
N ARG A 197 -5.64 -25.55 -0.10
CA ARG A 197 -5.02 -26.87 -0.27
C ARG A 197 -4.14 -26.92 -1.52
N ASP A 198 -3.95 -25.78 -2.18
CA ASP A 198 -3.09 -25.71 -3.36
C ASP A 198 -1.62 -25.93 -2.98
N PRO A 199 -0.96 -26.94 -3.56
CA PRO A 199 0.43 -27.29 -3.20
C PRO A 199 1.42 -26.14 -3.43
N HIS A 200 1.26 -25.36 -4.50
CA HIS A 200 2.16 -24.24 -4.82
C HIS A 200 2.06 -23.14 -3.78
N THR A 201 0.83 -22.84 -3.34
CA THR A 201 0.62 -21.87 -2.26
C THR A 201 1.20 -22.36 -0.94
N ILE A 202 1.04 -23.64 -0.61
CA ILE A 202 1.61 -24.24 0.61
C ILE A 202 3.13 -24.15 0.57
N GLU A 203 3.77 -24.47 -0.56
CA GLU A 203 5.22 -24.34 -0.74
C GLU A 203 5.69 -22.91 -0.54
N ALA A 204 5.02 -21.93 -1.17
CA ALA A 204 5.31 -20.50 -1.00
C ALA A 204 5.13 -20.03 0.46
N LEU A 205 4.13 -20.54 1.19
CA LEU A 205 3.95 -20.26 2.62
C LEU A 205 5.11 -20.83 3.45
N ASN A 206 5.56 -22.05 3.16
CA ASN A 206 6.70 -22.66 3.85
C ASN A 206 7.99 -21.83 3.65
N GLU A 207 8.21 -21.29 2.46
CA GLU A 207 9.35 -20.41 2.17
C GLU A 207 9.33 -19.12 3.02
N THR A 208 8.15 -18.66 3.44
CA THR A 208 8.03 -17.51 4.35
C THR A 208 8.30 -17.83 5.82
N GLY A 209 8.46 -19.11 6.18
CA GLY A 209 8.67 -19.57 7.56
C GLY A 209 7.39 -20.09 8.26
N ILE A 210 6.26 -20.20 7.54
CA ILE A 210 5.03 -20.83 8.06
C ILE A 210 5.21 -22.34 7.96
N VAL A 211 5.35 -23.01 9.11
CA VAL A 211 5.61 -24.45 9.17
C VAL A 211 4.34 -25.30 9.21
N ALA A 212 3.19 -24.69 9.57
CA ALA A 212 1.90 -25.36 9.57
C ALA A 212 0.76 -24.34 9.39
N THR A 213 -0.34 -24.80 8.79
CA THR A 213 -1.57 -24.02 8.63
C THR A 213 -2.77 -24.81 9.14
N PHE A 214 -3.67 -24.15 9.88
CA PHE A 214 -4.90 -24.73 10.40
C PHE A 214 -6.12 -23.90 10.01
N GLY A 215 -7.15 -24.56 9.50
CA GLY A 215 -8.45 -23.96 9.25
C GLY A 215 -9.37 -24.14 10.45
N ILE A 216 -9.95 -23.04 10.96
CA ILE A 216 -10.85 -23.07 12.12
C ILE A 216 -12.28 -23.51 11.77
N ALA A 217 -12.64 -23.58 10.48
CA ALA A 217 -13.96 -24.03 10.07
C ALA A 217 -14.11 -25.54 10.30
N PRO A 218 -14.99 -26.00 11.21
CA PRO A 218 -15.13 -27.43 11.50
C PRO A 218 -15.83 -28.22 10.38
N GLY A 219 -16.39 -27.51 9.41
CA GLY A 219 -17.10 -28.05 8.26
C GLY A 219 -17.76 -26.97 7.41
N SER A 220 -18.57 -27.40 6.43
CA SER A 220 -19.30 -26.46 5.57
C SER A 220 -20.44 -25.81 6.36
N ALA A 221 -20.42 -24.49 6.44
CA ALA A 221 -21.50 -23.66 6.98
C ALA A 221 -21.51 -22.31 6.24
N ASP A 222 -22.58 -21.52 6.38
CA ASP A 222 -22.62 -20.17 5.86
C ASP A 222 -21.65 -19.26 6.64
N LEU A 223 -21.19 -18.19 5.98
CA LEU A 223 -20.16 -17.29 6.52
C LEU A 223 -20.60 -16.64 7.84
N ALA A 224 -21.88 -16.27 7.96
CA ALA A 224 -22.39 -15.63 9.16
C ALA A 224 -22.30 -16.58 10.37
N THR A 225 -22.66 -17.85 10.18
CA THR A 225 -22.53 -18.90 11.20
C THR A 225 -21.07 -19.14 11.60
N LEU A 226 -20.14 -19.19 10.62
CA LEU A 226 -18.71 -19.37 10.89
C LEU A 226 -18.13 -18.19 11.68
N ILE A 227 -18.49 -16.96 11.32
CA ILE A 227 -18.07 -15.75 12.03
C ILE A 227 -18.64 -15.73 13.46
N ALA A 228 -19.92 -16.04 13.64
CA ALA A 228 -20.56 -16.05 14.96
C ALA A 228 -19.94 -17.07 15.93
N ASN A 229 -19.35 -18.15 15.39
CA ASN A 229 -18.72 -19.21 16.18
C ASN A 229 -17.18 -19.14 16.17
N THR A 230 -16.57 -18.04 15.74
CA THR A 230 -15.09 -17.94 15.58
C THR A 230 -14.35 -18.29 16.86
N GLU A 231 -14.73 -17.73 18.01
CA GLU A 231 -14.10 -17.97 19.32
C GLU A 231 -14.07 -19.49 19.63
N ARG A 232 -15.22 -20.12 19.60
CA ARG A 232 -15.33 -21.56 19.82
C ARG A 232 -14.53 -22.39 18.82
N ASN A 233 -14.55 -21.98 17.55
CA ASN A 233 -13.82 -22.69 16.51
C ASN A 233 -12.31 -22.62 16.71
N VAL A 234 -11.79 -21.47 17.17
CA VAL A 234 -10.37 -21.33 17.52
C VAL A 234 -10.00 -22.19 18.74
N GLU A 235 -10.88 -22.27 19.76
CA GLU A 235 -10.63 -23.08 20.95
C GLU A 235 -10.47 -24.58 20.67
N ILE A 236 -11.14 -25.08 19.63
CA ILE A 236 -11.14 -26.52 19.30
C ILE A 236 -10.16 -26.90 18.19
N THR A 237 -9.47 -25.89 17.57
CA THR A 237 -8.46 -26.10 16.55
C THR A 237 -7.07 -26.25 17.14
#